data_2df62c599ed21f4a3b05092e7dbffc79
#
_entry.id   2df62c599ed21f4a3b05092e7dbffc79
#
_cell.length_a   1.000
_cell.length_b   1.000
_cell.length_c   1.000
_cell.angle_alpha   90.00
_cell.angle_beta   90.00
_cell.angle_gamma   90.00
#
_symmetry.space_group_name_H-M   'P 1'
#
loop_
_entity.id
_entity.type
_entity.pdbx_description
1 polymer ?
#
loop_
_entity_poly.entity_id
_entity_poly.type
_entity_poly.pdbx_seq_one_letter_code
_entity_poly.pdbx_strand_id
1 'polypeptide(L)'
;TTRGPSTTRGPSTTRGPSTTKPPSIMSTRSTGVKENFYSPPDDTNNSWRLPKSSMPLIQYCIKSSYNTAISGDYVSEEMVSHVLAQGCRFIDFEVFYDKVTASPFVAYTTDPSYNTINTKNKIILDTILSRSVRDGFTKAPNVLDPLLIQLRIKSNDINVYRSVAKSVKYALGEKLYTKKITEKTTLDDVMGKVILIVDKTLNLSWKQNSACISDPNCYDLSAFCNIESGSEIMRIERYDELTKQTTIPPHVMNDNMNTDVKLIRIVEPDLTTITNNKVIKNPAFKDYVINYGAQIVTYNYNNQDQGLNDYENFFSDIGFAFVPISSAIQYFKQ
;
A
#
# COMPACT_ATOMS: atom_id res chain seq x y z
N THR A 1 62.40 -30.36 35.40
CA THR A 1 63.09 -29.26 36.11
C THR A 1 62.15 -28.02 36.08
N THR A 2 61.44 -27.89 37.12
CA THR A 2 61.67 -27.07 38.31
C THR A 2 61.25 -25.62 38.17
N ARG A 3 60.31 -25.33 38.96
CA ARG A 3 60.09 -24.28 39.94
C ARG A 3 59.06 -23.22 39.58
N GLY A 4 58.01 -23.28 40.40
CA GLY A 4 57.23 -22.12 40.84
C GLY A 4 57.97 -21.40 41.98
N PRO A 5 57.31 -20.70 42.92
CA PRO A 5 56.26 -19.67 42.82
C PRO A 5 56.69 -18.39 43.51
N SER A 6 55.94 -17.30 43.50
CA SER A 6 56.11 -16.30 44.58
C SER A 6 54.84 -15.46 44.74
N THR A 7 54.32 -15.55 45.93
CA THR A 7 53.35 -14.72 46.65
C THR A 7 53.91 -13.36 47.01
N THR A 8 53.08 -12.32 47.13
CA THR A 8 52.96 -11.41 48.29
C THR A 8 51.89 -10.36 48.06
N ARG A 9 50.85 -10.42 48.87
CA ARG A 9 50.43 -9.55 49.99
C ARG A 9 49.90 -8.15 49.54
N GLY A 10 48.65 -7.95 49.98
CA GLY A 10 47.98 -6.63 50.15
C GLY A 10 48.55 -5.88 51.36
N PRO A 11 47.96 -4.89 51.98
CA PRO A 11 46.52 -4.79 52.32
C PRO A 11 45.94 -3.36 52.30
N SER A 12 44.59 -3.27 52.55
CA SER A 12 43.80 -2.29 53.33
C SER A 12 43.82 -0.83 52.87
N THR A 13 42.72 -0.10 52.90
CA THR A 13 41.81 0.22 54.02
C THR A 13 40.55 0.94 53.48
N THR A 14 39.43 0.47 53.96
CA THR A 14 38.23 1.19 54.43
C THR A 14 38.06 2.69 54.12
N ARG A 15 36.96 3.03 53.47
CA ARG A 15 36.07 4.11 53.94
C ARG A 15 34.61 3.84 53.50
N GLY A 16 33.74 3.97 54.45
CA GLY A 16 32.35 3.62 54.49
C GLY A 16 31.39 4.52 53.70
N PRO A 17 30.12 4.28 53.86
CA PRO A 17 29.12 4.57 52.84
C PRO A 17 28.65 6.02 52.87
N SER A 18 28.68 6.65 51.72
CA SER A 18 27.93 7.91 51.49
C SER A 18 26.55 7.54 50.96
N THR A 19 25.57 7.68 51.83
CA THR A 19 24.14 7.66 51.49
C THR A 19 23.81 8.85 50.61
N THR A 20 23.80 8.67 49.29
CA THR A 20 23.14 9.59 48.41
C THR A 20 21.73 9.04 48.16
N LYS A 21 20.73 9.78 48.67
CA LYS A 21 19.32 9.60 48.34
C LYS A 21 19.11 9.41 46.84
N PRO A 22 18.27 8.43 46.40
CA PRO A 22 17.87 8.36 45.00
C PRO A 22 17.08 9.64 44.69
N PRO A 23 17.27 10.23 43.47
CA PRO A 23 16.45 11.35 43.07
C PRO A 23 15.01 10.83 42.95
N SER A 24 14.12 11.60 43.58
CA SER A 24 12.66 11.44 43.44
C SER A 24 12.29 11.27 41.99
N ILE A 25 11.58 10.19 41.70
CA ILE A 25 10.91 9.95 40.43
C ILE A 25 9.91 11.10 40.29
N MET A 26 10.27 12.11 39.52
CA MET A 26 9.30 13.05 38.98
C MET A 26 8.31 12.21 38.19
N SER A 27 7.10 12.13 38.68
CA SER A 27 5.92 11.74 37.96
C SER A 27 5.95 12.44 36.59
N THR A 28 6.42 11.75 35.57
CA THR A 28 6.18 12.16 34.19
C THR A 28 4.68 12.10 34.00
N ARG A 29 4.05 13.27 34.03
CA ARG A 29 2.71 13.46 33.46
C ARG A 29 2.69 12.67 32.16
N SER A 30 1.79 11.70 32.10
CA SER A 30 1.27 11.15 30.87
C SER A 30 0.93 12.33 29.98
N THR A 31 1.83 12.68 29.07
CA THR A 31 1.49 13.46 27.90
C THR A 31 0.61 12.52 27.11
N GLY A 32 -0.70 12.69 27.28
CA GLY A 32 -1.67 12.06 26.40
C GLY A 32 -1.16 12.31 25.00
N VAL A 33 -0.98 11.21 24.24
CA VAL A 33 -0.87 11.27 22.80
C VAL A 33 -2.14 12.03 22.41
N LYS A 34 -2.00 13.31 22.10
CA LYS A 34 -3.05 14.02 21.39
C LYS A 34 -3.18 13.25 20.09
N GLU A 35 -4.28 12.49 19.96
CA GLU A 35 -4.76 12.08 18.68
C GLU A 35 -4.79 13.37 17.87
N ASN A 36 -3.81 13.55 17.00
CA ASN A 36 -3.85 14.56 15.98
C ASN A 36 -4.92 14.13 14.98
N PHE A 37 -6.18 14.32 15.37
CA PHE A 37 -7.21 14.51 14.37
C PHE A 37 -6.72 15.72 13.57
N TYR A 38 -6.36 15.47 12.33
CA TYR A 38 -6.07 16.53 11.38
C TYR A 38 -7.29 17.45 11.36
N SER A 39 -7.18 18.58 12.03
CA SER A 39 -8.15 19.66 11.89
C SER A 39 -7.76 20.36 10.61
N PRO A 40 -8.57 20.30 9.55
CA PRO A 40 -8.31 21.08 8.36
C PRO A 40 -8.20 22.55 8.76
N PRO A 41 -7.40 23.35 8.03
CA PRO A 41 -7.33 24.79 8.27
C PRO A 41 -8.74 25.36 8.30
N ASP A 42 -8.96 26.29 9.20
CA ASP A 42 -10.26 26.91 9.56
C ASP A 42 -10.82 27.77 8.42
N ASP A 43 -10.99 27.16 7.25
CA ASP A 43 -11.56 27.78 6.06
C ASP A 43 -13.00 27.31 5.91
N THR A 44 -13.90 28.00 6.63
CA THR A 44 -15.34 27.71 6.72
C THR A 44 -16.07 27.70 5.35
N ASN A 45 -15.40 28.09 4.26
CA ASN A 45 -15.95 28.13 2.91
C ASN A 45 -15.71 26.83 2.10
N ASN A 46 -15.00 25.83 2.63
CA ASN A 46 -14.60 24.64 1.89
C ASN A 46 -15.19 23.33 2.44
N SER A 47 -16.47 23.33 2.84
CA SER A 47 -17.17 22.14 3.36
C SER A 47 -17.19 20.93 2.42
N TRP A 48 -16.92 21.14 1.13
CA TRP A 48 -16.80 20.10 0.10
C TRP A 48 -15.49 19.29 0.17
N ARG A 49 -14.47 19.77 0.93
CA ARG A 49 -13.17 19.11 1.07
C ARG A 49 -13.19 17.93 2.05
N LEU A 50 -14.17 17.85 2.93
CA LEU A 50 -14.22 16.81 3.96
C LEU A 50 -14.71 15.48 3.37
N PRO A 51 -13.92 14.40 3.46
CA PRO A 51 -14.39 13.09 3.07
C PRO A 51 -15.55 12.66 3.98
N LYS A 52 -16.66 12.23 3.39
CA LYS A 52 -17.76 11.62 4.13
C LYS A 52 -17.51 10.11 4.17
N SER A 53 -17.02 9.60 5.29
CA SER A 53 -16.66 8.18 5.43
C SER A 53 -17.80 7.19 5.13
N SER A 54 -19.06 7.66 5.17
CA SER A 54 -20.24 6.89 4.78
C SER A 54 -20.44 6.74 3.26
N MET A 55 -19.63 7.40 2.42
CA MET A 55 -19.70 7.22 0.97
C MET A 55 -19.06 5.88 0.52
N PRO A 56 -19.59 5.27 -0.55
CA PRO A 56 -18.97 4.07 -1.13
C PRO A 56 -17.53 4.31 -1.59
N LEU A 57 -16.66 3.30 -1.44
CA LEU A 57 -15.25 3.37 -1.89
C LEU A 57 -15.10 3.76 -3.36
N ILE A 58 -16.05 3.37 -4.21
CA ILE A 58 -16.06 3.71 -5.64
C ILE A 58 -16.17 5.22 -5.91
N GLN A 59 -16.47 6.02 -4.90
CA GLN A 59 -16.63 7.47 -5.01
C GLN A 59 -15.38 8.26 -4.63
N TYR A 60 -14.24 7.58 -4.35
CA TYR A 60 -13.02 8.24 -3.92
C TYR A 60 -11.88 8.10 -4.92
N CYS A 61 -11.18 9.19 -5.18
CA CYS A 61 -9.79 9.16 -5.62
C CYS A 61 -8.92 8.70 -4.45
N ILE A 62 -8.05 7.71 -4.69
CA ILE A 62 -7.23 7.08 -3.65
C ILE A 62 -5.76 7.31 -3.99
N LYS A 63 -4.99 7.89 -3.06
CA LYS A 63 -3.55 8.10 -3.25
C LYS A 63 -2.83 6.76 -3.39
N SER A 64 -2.09 6.59 -4.49
CA SER A 64 -1.64 5.27 -4.95
C SER A 64 -0.23 5.27 -5.52
N SER A 65 0.43 4.12 -5.44
CA SER A 65 1.76 3.90 -6.00
C SER A 65 1.79 2.64 -6.88
N TYR A 66 2.70 2.63 -7.85
CA TYR A 66 3.02 1.50 -8.73
C TYR A 66 4.34 0.87 -8.33
N ASN A 67 4.41 -0.47 -8.28
CA ASN A 67 5.63 -1.19 -7.90
C ASN A 67 6.28 -0.59 -6.64
N THR A 68 5.49 -0.48 -5.58
CA THR A 68 5.76 0.31 -4.37
C THR A 68 7.10 0.02 -3.71
N ALA A 69 7.60 -1.22 -3.83
CA ALA A 69 8.86 -1.64 -3.21
C ALA A 69 10.09 -1.37 -4.08
N ILE A 70 9.94 -0.79 -5.28
CA ILE A 70 11.07 -0.65 -6.20
C ILE A 70 11.79 0.68 -5.99
N SER A 71 13.10 0.60 -5.78
CA SER A 71 14.01 1.74 -5.68
C SER A 71 15.23 1.52 -6.58
N GLY A 72 15.26 2.20 -7.73
CA GLY A 72 16.22 1.91 -8.80
C GLY A 72 16.11 0.46 -9.27
N ASP A 73 17.24 -0.25 -9.21
CA ASP A 73 17.34 -1.67 -9.58
C ASP A 73 17.11 -2.61 -8.38
N TYR A 74 16.59 -2.13 -7.27
CA TYR A 74 16.47 -2.92 -6.05
C TYR A 74 15.03 -2.95 -5.52
N VAL A 75 14.68 -4.07 -4.88
CA VAL A 75 13.53 -4.13 -3.97
C VAL A 75 13.98 -3.58 -2.62
N SER A 76 13.18 -2.69 -2.03
CA SER A 76 13.52 -2.00 -0.77
C SER A 76 12.30 -1.91 0.15
N GLU A 77 12.48 -2.31 1.40
CA GLU A 77 11.50 -2.09 2.47
C GLU A 77 11.40 -0.61 2.84
N GLU A 78 12.53 0.12 2.75
CA GLU A 78 12.59 1.56 3.03
C GLU A 78 11.74 2.33 2.02
N MET A 79 11.70 1.88 0.76
CA MET A 79 10.84 2.50 -0.26
C MET A 79 9.35 2.30 0.07
N VAL A 80 8.96 1.11 0.55
CA VAL A 80 7.59 0.87 1.05
C VAL A 80 7.26 1.84 2.19
N SER A 81 8.18 1.98 3.16
CA SER A 81 8.00 2.92 4.29
C SER A 81 7.90 4.36 3.82
N HIS A 82 8.73 4.76 2.85
CA HIS A 82 8.71 6.10 2.26
C HIS A 82 7.36 6.41 1.62
N VAL A 83 6.88 5.53 0.74
CA VAL A 83 5.61 5.71 0.03
C VAL A 83 4.42 5.79 0.99
N LEU A 84 4.42 4.96 2.04
CA LEU A 84 3.38 5.01 3.08
C LEU A 84 3.45 6.30 3.91
N ALA A 85 4.65 6.79 4.22
CA ALA A 85 4.84 8.07 4.90
C ALA A 85 4.39 9.27 4.05
N GLN A 86 4.45 9.16 2.71
CA GLN A 86 3.84 10.14 1.79
C GLN A 86 2.31 10.04 1.76
N GLY A 87 1.70 9.07 2.44
CA GLY A 87 0.25 8.93 2.58
C GLY A 87 -0.42 8.05 1.52
N CYS A 88 0.31 7.29 0.72
CA CYS A 88 -0.31 6.33 -0.20
C CYS A 88 -1.13 5.29 0.56
N ARG A 89 -2.32 4.99 0.01
CA ARG A 89 -3.27 4.02 0.56
C ARG A 89 -3.62 2.90 -0.42
N PHE A 90 -3.18 3.00 -1.64
CA PHE A 90 -3.10 1.88 -2.57
C PHE A 90 -1.64 1.63 -2.90
N ILE A 91 -1.16 0.42 -2.60
CA ILE A 91 0.20 -0.03 -2.86
C ILE A 91 0.18 -1.32 -3.68
N ASP A 92 1.16 -1.50 -4.52
CA ASP A 92 1.17 -2.52 -5.55
C ASP A 92 2.50 -3.26 -5.60
N PHE A 93 2.44 -4.60 -5.73
CA PHE A 93 3.63 -5.47 -5.76
C PHE A 93 3.54 -6.52 -6.86
N GLU A 94 4.65 -6.72 -7.58
CA GLU A 94 4.86 -7.90 -8.42
C GLU A 94 5.39 -9.05 -7.57
N VAL A 95 4.71 -10.18 -7.62
CA VAL A 95 5.00 -11.35 -6.79
C VAL A 95 5.43 -12.52 -7.67
N PHE A 96 6.59 -13.08 -7.35
CA PHE A 96 7.19 -14.24 -8.00
C PHE A 96 7.31 -15.40 -7.02
N TYR A 97 7.72 -16.57 -7.53
CA TYR A 97 7.88 -17.78 -6.72
C TYR A 97 9.28 -18.36 -6.86
N ASP A 98 9.95 -18.59 -5.74
CA ASP A 98 11.21 -19.32 -5.68
C ASP A 98 10.92 -20.79 -5.40
N LYS A 99 11.14 -21.65 -6.42
CA LYS A 99 10.90 -23.10 -6.31
C LYS A 99 11.85 -23.79 -5.33
N VAL A 100 13.05 -23.25 -5.13
CA VAL A 100 14.06 -23.85 -4.25
C VAL A 100 13.67 -23.65 -2.78
N THR A 101 13.27 -22.43 -2.43
CA THR A 101 12.86 -22.09 -1.06
C THR A 101 11.37 -22.27 -0.81
N ALA A 102 10.59 -22.61 -1.85
CA ALA A 102 9.12 -22.69 -1.83
C ALA A 102 8.45 -21.42 -1.29
N SER A 103 9.02 -20.25 -1.59
CA SER A 103 8.60 -18.98 -1.00
C SER A 103 8.25 -17.93 -2.05
N PRO A 104 7.16 -17.15 -1.85
CA PRO A 104 6.86 -16.01 -2.69
C PRO A 104 7.78 -14.84 -2.34
N PHE A 105 8.17 -14.08 -3.34
CA PHE A 105 9.02 -12.91 -3.17
C PHE A 105 8.58 -11.76 -4.07
N VAL A 106 8.92 -10.54 -3.69
CA VAL A 106 8.71 -9.32 -4.47
C VAL A 106 9.96 -9.04 -5.31
N ALA A 107 9.73 -8.71 -6.56
CA ALA A 107 10.73 -8.27 -7.53
C ALA A 107 10.03 -7.44 -8.62
N TYR A 108 10.76 -7.09 -9.68
CA TYR A 108 10.24 -6.43 -10.86
C TYR A 108 10.74 -7.15 -12.12
N THR A 109 9.88 -7.25 -13.12
CA THR A 109 10.28 -7.80 -14.44
C THR A 109 9.70 -7.01 -15.60
N THR A 110 10.49 -6.88 -16.66
CA THR A 110 10.06 -6.47 -18.00
C THR A 110 9.82 -7.66 -18.93
N ASP A 111 10.13 -8.88 -18.48
CA ASP A 111 9.93 -10.12 -19.23
C ASP A 111 8.46 -10.56 -19.19
N PRO A 112 7.74 -10.55 -20.32
CA PRO A 112 6.33 -10.94 -20.37
C PRO A 112 6.09 -12.43 -20.07
N SER A 113 7.14 -13.26 -20.12
CA SER A 113 7.07 -14.69 -19.78
C SER A 113 7.41 -15.00 -18.32
N TYR A 114 7.79 -13.99 -17.53
CA TYR A 114 8.11 -14.08 -16.10
C TYR A 114 9.27 -15.03 -15.74
N ASN A 115 10.17 -15.30 -16.69
CA ASN A 115 11.32 -16.20 -16.47
C ASN A 115 12.52 -15.48 -15.86
N THR A 116 12.59 -14.17 -16.01
CA THR A 116 13.67 -13.31 -15.50
C THR A 116 13.15 -12.17 -14.68
N ILE A 117 13.96 -11.70 -13.75
CA ILE A 117 13.69 -10.47 -12.97
C ILE A 117 14.74 -9.41 -13.31
N ASN A 118 14.35 -8.14 -13.26
CA ASN A 118 15.24 -6.99 -13.53
C ASN A 118 15.88 -6.45 -12.25
N THR A 119 15.34 -6.79 -11.08
CA THR A 119 15.90 -6.33 -9.80
C THR A 119 17.15 -7.14 -9.42
N LYS A 120 18.16 -6.46 -8.85
CA LYS A 120 19.42 -7.08 -8.38
C LYS A 120 19.25 -7.90 -7.10
N ASN A 121 18.16 -7.71 -6.39
CA ASN A 121 17.77 -8.48 -5.22
C ASN A 121 16.30 -8.89 -5.30
N LYS A 122 15.89 -9.70 -4.35
CA LYS A 122 14.50 -10.08 -4.08
C LYS A 122 14.27 -10.06 -2.57
N ILE A 123 13.05 -9.70 -2.14
CA ILE A 123 12.66 -9.73 -0.72
C ILE A 123 11.43 -10.63 -0.58
N ILE A 124 11.43 -11.49 0.43
CA ILE A 124 10.33 -12.41 0.73
C ILE A 124 9.04 -11.60 0.95
N LEU A 125 7.93 -12.08 0.39
CA LEU A 125 6.65 -11.39 0.44
C LEU A 125 6.18 -11.10 1.87
N ASP A 126 6.41 -12.02 2.82
CA ASP A 126 6.07 -11.85 4.24
C ASP A 126 6.71 -10.60 4.83
N THR A 127 7.96 -10.34 4.51
CA THR A 127 8.70 -9.15 4.96
C THR A 127 8.06 -7.87 4.42
N ILE A 128 7.76 -7.83 3.13
CA ILE A 128 7.14 -6.67 2.48
C ILE A 128 5.73 -6.42 3.03
N LEU A 129 4.91 -7.46 3.18
CA LEU A 129 3.55 -7.32 3.73
C LEU A 129 3.56 -6.89 5.19
N SER A 130 4.44 -7.48 6.01
CA SER A 130 4.60 -7.11 7.43
C SER A 130 5.06 -5.66 7.57
N ARG A 131 6.00 -5.22 6.70
CA ARG A 131 6.44 -3.82 6.65
C ARG A 131 5.28 -2.89 6.27
N SER A 132 4.51 -3.28 5.25
CA SER A 132 3.35 -2.50 4.77
C SER A 132 2.30 -2.30 5.86
N VAL A 133 1.93 -3.36 6.58
CA VAL A 133 0.96 -3.27 7.69
C VAL A 133 1.51 -2.42 8.82
N ARG A 134 2.74 -2.70 9.28
CA ARG A 134 3.34 -1.96 10.38
C ARG A 134 3.39 -0.46 10.07
N ASP A 135 3.99 -0.08 8.95
CA ASP A 135 4.26 1.31 8.65
C ASP A 135 2.99 2.03 8.15
N GLY A 136 2.08 1.32 7.47
CA GLY A 136 0.79 1.85 7.03
C GLY A 136 -0.15 2.23 8.18
N PHE A 137 -0.04 1.55 9.32
CA PHE A 137 -0.89 1.83 10.50
C PHE A 137 -0.12 2.47 11.67
N THR A 138 1.13 2.91 11.46
CA THR A 138 1.92 3.59 12.51
C THR A 138 2.66 4.84 12.04
N LYS A 139 3.01 4.93 10.74
CA LYS A 139 3.85 6.02 10.21
C LYS A 139 3.16 6.88 9.15
N ALA A 140 2.10 6.36 8.55
CA ALA A 140 1.35 7.12 7.56
C ALA A 140 0.64 8.32 8.21
N PRO A 141 0.38 9.41 7.46
CA PRO A 141 -0.28 10.61 8.00
C PRO A 141 -1.64 10.33 8.64
N ASN A 142 -2.43 9.43 8.06
CA ASN A 142 -3.69 8.97 8.65
C ASN A 142 -3.65 7.45 8.85
N VAL A 143 -3.34 7.03 10.08
CA VAL A 143 -3.18 5.62 10.46
C VAL A 143 -4.50 4.84 10.53
N LEU A 144 -5.63 5.52 10.49
CA LEU A 144 -6.95 4.88 10.49
C LEU A 144 -7.46 4.55 9.08
N ASP A 145 -6.93 5.21 8.04
CA ASP A 145 -7.33 4.93 6.67
C ASP A 145 -7.07 3.47 6.29
N PRO A 146 -7.95 2.85 5.51
CA PRO A 146 -7.69 1.51 5.01
C PRO A 146 -6.47 1.48 4.10
N LEU A 147 -5.80 0.33 4.04
CA LEU A 147 -4.67 0.09 3.16
C LEU A 147 -5.06 -0.93 2.09
N LEU A 148 -5.08 -0.53 0.84
CA LEU A 148 -5.34 -1.39 -0.31
C LEU A 148 -4.01 -1.96 -0.79
N ILE A 149 -3.87 -3.28 -0.81
CA ILE A 149 -2.66 -3.98 -1.29
C ILE A 149 -3.01 -4.80 -2.51
N GLN A 150 -2.48 -4.42 -3.67
CA GLN A 150 -2.60 -5.19 -4.90
C GLN A 150 -1.42 -6.13 -5.06
N LEU A 151 -1.71 -7.40 -5.33
CA LEU A 151 -0.73 -8.42 -5.68
C LEU A 151 -0.90 -8.81 -7.15
N ARG A 152 0.10 -8.52 -7.96
CA ARG A 152 0.24 -8.96 -9.34
C ARG A 152 1.13 -10.20 -9.36
N ILE A 153 0.51 -11.39 -9.35
CA ILE A 153 1.23 -12.66 -9.23
C ILE A 153 1.77 -13.08 -10.59
N LYS A 154 3.06 -12.87 -10.80
CA LYS A 154 3.83 -13.18 -12.02
C LYS A 154 4.62 -14.48 -11.83
N SER A 155 3.94 -15.60 -11.94
CA SER A 155 4.58 -16.92 -11.80
C SER A 155 3.90 -17.97 -12.63
N ASN A 156 4.71 -18.83 -13.26
CA ASN A 156 4.28 -20.01 -13.99
C ASN A 156 4.09 -21.25 -13.08
N ASP A 157 4.40 -21.12 -11.77
CA ASP A 157 4.24 -22.20 -10.80
C ASP A 157 2.95 -22.02 -10.00
N ILE A 158 2.05 -22.99 -10.06
CA ILE A 158 0.75 -22.95 -9.39
C ILE A 158 0.86 -22.94 -7.87
N ASN A 159 1.97 -23.41 -7.29
CA ASN A 159 2.18 -23.40 -5.84
C ASN A 159 2.34 -21.98 -5.27
N VAL A 160 2.61 -20.99 -6.12
CA VAL A 160 2.71 -19.58 -5.71
C VAL A 160 1.46 -19.12 -4.96
N TYR A 161 0.27 -19.50 -5.41
CA TYR A 161 -1.00 -19.00 -4.83
C TYR A 161 -1.19 -19.45 -3.38
N ARG A 162 -0.89 -20.71 -3.07
CA ARG A 162 -0.96 -21.24 -1.70
C ARG A 162 0.13 -20.65 -0.80
N SER A 163 1.33 -20.45 -1.35
CA SER A 163 2.42 -19.81 -0.62
C SER A 163 2.12 -18.33 -0.37
N VAL A 164 1.54 -17.61 -1.33
CA VAL A 164 1.05 -16.23 -1.13
C VAL A 164 -0.06 -16.20 -0.09
N ALA A 165 -1.02 -17.14 -0.12
CA ALA A 165 -2.08 -17.22 0.88
C ALA A 165 -1.53 -17.39 2.29
N LYS A 166 -0.47 -18.20 2.44
CA LYS A 166 0.23 -18.38 3.71
C LYS A 166 0.85 -17.06 4.18
N SER A 167 1.57 -16.36 3.31
CA SER A 167 2.17 -15.05 3.60
C SER A 167 1.12 -14.02 4.01
N VAL A 168 0.01 -13.95 3.29
CA VAL A 168 -1.14 -13.08 3.57
C VAL A 168 -1.71 -13.38 4.97
N LYS A 169 -1.97 -14.65 5.28
CA LYS A 169 -2.51 -15.07 6.58
C LYS A 169 -1.62 -14.59 7.74
N TYR A 170 -0.32 -14.77 7.62
CA TYR A 170 0.61 -14.46 8.71
C TYR A 170 0.95 -12.96 8.80
N ALA A 171 1.17 -12.30 7.66
CA ALA A 171 1.62 -10.91 7.66
C ALA A 171 0.47 -9.90 7.87
N LEU A 172 -0.72 -10.16 7.32
CA LEU A 172 -1.86 -9.24 7.44
C LEU A 172 -2.70 -9.50 8.69
N GLY A 173 -2.81 -10.77 9.11
CA GLY A 173 -3.45 -11.14 10.37
C GLY A 173 -4.85 -10.55 10.55
N GLU A 174 -5.10 -9.97 11.72
CA GLU A 174 -6.38 -9.34 12.09
C GLU A 174 -6.66 -8.01 11.36
N LYS A 175 -5.64 -7.43 10.71
CA LYS A 175 -5.83 -6.22 9.91
C LYS A 175 -6.56 -6.52 8.60
N LEU A 176 -6.52 -7.77 8.10
CA LEU A 176 -7.19 -8.13 6.86
C LEU A 176 -8.70 -7.96 6.98
N TYR A 177 -9.30 -7.27 6.03
CA TYR A 177 -10.76 -7.19 5.89
C TYR A 177 -11.32 -8.56 5.48
N THR A 178 -12.40 -9.00 6.11
CA THR A 178 -12.90 -10.38 5.96
C THR A 178 -14.03 -10.53 4.95
N LYS A 179 -14.59 -9.43 4.46
CA LYS A 179 -15.70 -9.44 3.50
C LYS A 179 -15.23 -9.11 2.09
N LYS A 180 -16.06 -9.41 1.10
CA LYS A 180 -15.83 -8.93 -0.27
C LYS A 180 -16.19 -7.45 -0.38
N ILE A 181 -15.44 -6.72 -1.20
CA ILE A 181 -15.76 -5.34 -1.57
C ILE A 181 -16.85 -5.37 -2.64
N THR A 182 -17.86 -4.54 -2.47
CA THR A 182 -18.98 -4.34 -3.40
C THR A 182 -19.12 -2.86 -3.73
N GLU A 183 -19.96 -2.51 -4.67
CA GLU A 183 -20.30 -1.13 -5.00
C GLU A 183 -20.87 -0.31 -3.82
N LYS A 184 -21.41 -1.01 -2.80
CA LYS A 184 -22.00 -0.41 -1.60
C LYS A 184 -21.04 -0.32 -0.41
N THR A 185 -19.88 -0.96 -0.49
CA THR A 185 -18.89 -0.92 0.61
C THR A 185 -18.42 0.50 0.82
N THR A 186 -18.65 1.03 2.01
CA THR A 186 -18.27 2.41 2.37
C THR A 186 -16.84 2.47 2.89
N LEU A 187 -16.28 3.68 2.96
CA LEU A 187 -14.98 3.90 3.58
C LEU A 187 -15.02 3.50 5.07
N ASP A 188 -16.11 3.79 5.80
CA ASP A 188 -16.32 3.39 7.21
C ASP A 188 -16.22 1.88 7.42
N ASP A 189 -16.75 1.08 6.49
CA ASP A 189 -16.74 -0.39 6.60
C ASP A 189 -15.32 -0.97 6.68
N VAL A 190 -14.34 -0.26 6.16
CA VAL A 190 -12.97 -0.75 5.96
C VAL A 190 -11.91 0.04 6.72
N MET A 191 -12.29 1.03 7.50
CA MET A 191 -11.36 1.83 8.32
C MET A 191 -10.47 0.94 9.19
N GLY A 192 -9.15 1.23 9.20
CA GLY A 192 -8.15 0.48 9.96
C GLY A 192 -7.88 -0.95 9.47
N LYS A 193 -8.38 -1.31 8.27
CA LYS A 193 -8.24 -2.64 7.67
C LYS A 193 -7.37 -2.63 6.42
N VAL A 194 -6.84 -3.81 6.09
CA VAL A 194 -6.20 -4.09 4.80
C VAL A 194 -7.22 -4.69 3.86
N ILE A 195 -7.33 -4.13 2.67
CA ILE A 195 -8.09 -4.69 1.54
C ILE A 195 -7.10 -5.38 0.62
N LEU A 196 -7.19 -6.71 0.51
CA LEU A 196 -6.36 -7.49 -0.38
C LEU A 196 -6.99 -7.55 -1.78
N ILE A 197 -6.21 -7.16 -2.77
CA ILE A 197 -6.56 -7.15 -4.19
C ILE A 197 -5.65 -8.14 -4.92
N VAL A 198 -6.23 -9.02 -5.73
CA VAL A 198 -5.47 -9.92 -6.60
C VAL A 198 -5.77 -9.55 -8.05
N ASP A 199 -4.72 -9.34 -8.83
CA ASP A 199 -4.86 -9.10 -10.27
C ASP A 199 -5.15 -10.41 -10.98
N LYS A 200 -6.39 -10.57 -11.43
CA LYS A 200 -6.85 -11.76 -12.16
C LYS A 200 -6.46 -11.77 -13.63
N THR A 201 -6.02 -10.62 -14.19
CA THR A 201 -5.69 -10.54 -15.62
C THR A 201 -4.46 -11.34 -15.99
N LEU A 202 -3.56 -11.56 -15.02
CA LEU A 202 -2.34 -12.34 -15.20
C LEU A 202 -2.59 -13.85 -15.21
N ASN A 203 -3.64 -14.33 -14.53
CA ASN A 203 -4.06 -15.73 -14.55
C ASN A 203 -5.56 -15.85 -14.22
N LEU A 204 -6.36 -16.09 -15.23
CA LEU A 204 -7.82 -16.24 -15.08
C LEU A 204 -8.23 -17.43 -14.20
N SER A 205 -7.38 -18.46 -14.13
CA SER A 205 -7.62 -19.68 -13.33
C SER A 205 -6.98 -19.64 -11.94
N TRP A 206 -6.56 -18.47 -11.45
CA TRP A 206 -5.83 -18.36 -10.19
C TRP A 206 -6.59 -18.92 -8.98
N LYS A 207 -7.93 -18.82 -8.95
CA LYS A 207 -8.75 -19.38 -7.86
C LYS A 207 -8.70 -20.90 -7.81
N GLN A 208 -8.79 -21.55 -8.98
CA GLN A 208 -8.65 -22.99 -9.07
C GLN A 208 -7.24 -23.44 -8.64
N ASN A 209 -6.22 -22.69 -9.01
CA ASN A 209 -4.84 -22.95 -8.62
C ASN A 209 -4.58 -22.72 -7.12
N SER A 210 -5.38 -21.84 -6.49
CA SER A 210 -5.31 -21.55 -5.06
C SER A 210 -6.04 -22.56 -4.20
N ALA A 211 -7.04 -23.26 -4.74
CA ALA A 211 -7.94 -24.11 -3.99
C ALA A 211 -7.23 -25.19 -3.17
N CYS A 212 -7.64 -25.35 -1.93
CA CYS A 212 -7.16 -26.40 -1.03
C CYS A 212 -7.99 -27.66 -1.18
N ILE A 213 -7.38 -28.74 -1.65
CA ILE A 213 -8.01 -30.05 -1.76
C ILE A 213 -7.40 -30.94 -0.68
N SER A 214 -8.15 -31.25 0.37
CA SER A 214 -7.81 -32.26 1.39
C SER A 214 -6.62 -31.96 2.34
N ASP A 215 -6.00 -30.81 2.28
CA ASP A 215 -4.93 -30.42 3.22
C ASP A 215 -5.44 -29.39 4.25
N PRO A 216 -5.57 -29.75 5.53
CA PRO A 216 -6.05 -28.86 6.59
C PRO A 216 -5.08 -27.68 6.87
N ASN A 217 -3.82 -27.77 6.46
CA ASN A 217 -2.81 -26.74 6.65
C ASN A 217 -2.66 -25.84 5.42
N CYS A 218 -3.41 -26.10 4.37
CA CYS A 218 -3.43 -25.28 3.16
C CYS A 218 -4.25 -24.02 3.40
N TYR A 219 -3.79 -22.91 2.84
CA TYR A 219 -4.54 -21.67 2.78
C TYR A 219 -4.95 -21.36 1.33
N ASP A 220 -6.22 -21.07 1.15
CA ASP A 220 -6.77 -20.64 -0.14
C ASP A 220 -6.73 -19.12 -0.25
N LEU A 221 -5.93 -18.60 -1.20
CA LEU A 221 -5.82 -17.15 -1.42
C LEU A 221 -7.17 -16.51 -1.77
N SER A 222 -8.07 -17.24 -2.42
CA SER A 222 -9.40 -16.73 -2.80
C SER A 222 -10.26 -16.37 -1.58
N ALA A 223 -10.03 -17.04 -0.44
CA ALA A 223 -10.70 -16.74 0.81
C ALA A 223 -10.24 -15.40 1.42
N PHE A 224 -9.00 -15.00 1.16
CA PHE A 224 -8.43 -13.74 1.66
C PHE A 224 -8.62 -12.57 0.71
N CYS A 225 -8.76 -12.80 -0.59
CA CYS A 225 -8.95 -11.75 -1.59
C CYS A 225 -10.29 -11.03 -1.38
N ASN A 226 -10.27 -9.74 -1.17
CA ASN A 226 -11.48 -8.93 -0.97
C ASN A 226 -12.12 -8.49 -2.29
N ILE A 227 -11.29 -8.20 -3.30
CA ILE A 227 -11.71 -7.80 -4.64
C ILE A 227 -10.64 -8.21 -5.66
N GLU A 228 -11.07 -8.52 -6.87
CA GLU A 228 -10.16 -8.82 -7.98
C GLU A 228 -10.03 -7.59 -8.87
N SER A 229 -8.80 -7.13 -9.11
CA SER A 229 -8.56 -6.19 -10.19
C SER A 229 -8.60 -6.90 -11.55
N GLY A 230 -9.06 -6.18 -12.58
CA GLY A 230 -9.46 -6.76 -13.85
C GLY A 230 -10.88 -7.35 -13.85
N SER A 231 -11.69 -7.10 -12.82
CA SER A 231 -13.11 -7.49 -12.74
C SER A 231 -14.04 -6.40 -13.26
N GLU A 232 -15.35 -6.69 -13.31
CA GLU A 232 -16.35 -5.70 -13.75
C GLU A 232 -16.47 -4.50 -12.80
N ILE A 233 -16.26 -4.73 -11.49
CA ILE A 233 -16.35 -3.69 -10.46
C ILE A 233 -15.00 -3.00 -10.18
N MET A 234 -13.87 -3.57 -10.63
CA MET A 234 -12.54 -2.98 -10.48
C MET A 234 -11.73 -3.26 -11.75
N ARG A 235 -11.75 -2.34 -12.69
CA ARG A 235 -11.10 -2.47 -13.99
C ARG A 235 -9.65 -2.00 -13.92
N ILE A 236 -8.76 -2.68 -14.67
CA ILE A 236 -7.41 -2.21 -14.95
C ILE A 236 -7.42 -1.58 -16.34
N GLU A 237 -6.89 -0.38 -16.43
CA GLU A 237 -6.70 0.38 -17.65
C GLU A 237 -5.25 0.86 -17.76
N ARG A 238 -4.80 1.23 -18.95
CA ARG A 238 -3.43 1.72 -19.16
C ARG A 238 -3.44 3.20 -19.45
N TYR A 239 -2.35 3.91 -19.10
CA TYR A 239 -2.26 5.36 -19.28
C TYR A 239 -2.66 5.80 -20.70
N ASP A 240 -1.94 5.31 -21.71
CA ASP A 240 -2.15 5.72 -23.09
C ASP A 240 -3.42 5.10 -23.72
N GLU A 241 -3.83 3.93 -23.28
CA GLU A 241 -5.04 3.28 -23.78
C GLU A 241 -6.29 4.03 -23.33
N LEU A 242 -6.33 4.46 -22.07
CA LEU A 242 -7.47 5.20 -21.55
C LEU A 242 -7.58 6.58 -22.22
N THR A 243 -6.47 7.29 -22.40
CA THR A 243 -6.49 8.63 -23.03
C THR A 243 -6.87 8.62 -24.51
N LYS A 244 -6.82 7.46 -25.18
CA LYS A 244 -7.29 7.28 -26.56
C LYS A 244 -8.77 6.95 -26.66
N GLN A 245 -9.42 6.61 -25.54
CA GLN A 245 -10.85 6.33 -25.51
C GLN A 245 -11.67 7.62 -25.51
N THR A 246 -12.95 7.49 -25.88
CA THR A 246 -13.90 8.58 -25.71
C THR A 246 -14.01 8.97 -24.25
N THR A 247 -13.89 10.24 -23.94
CA THR A 247 -14.04 10.74 -22.57
C THR A 247 -15.45 10.48 -22.05
N ILE A 248 -15.55 10.02 -20.80
CA ILE A 248 -16.80 9.79 -20.09
C ILE A 248 -16.67 10.53 -18.75
N PRO A 249 -16.84 11.88 -18.76
CA PRO A 249 -16.71 12.66 -17.53
C PRO A 249 -17.75 12.24 -16.50
N PRO A 250 -17.35 12.06 -15.24
CA PRO A 250 -18.28 11.74 -14.17
C PRO A 250 -19.22 12.93 -13.90
N HIS A 251 -20.50 12.64 -13.76
CA HIS A 251 -21.49 13.65 -13.36
C HIS A 251 -21.65 13.67 -11.84
N VAL A 252 -21.48 14.85 -11.25
CA VAL A 252 -21.76 15.06 -9.82
C VAL A 252 -23.28 15.05 -9.64
N MET A 253 -23.77 14.13 -8.83
CA MET A 253 -25.20 14.01 -8.53
C MET A 253 -25.59 15.03 -7.45
N ASN A 254 -26.80 15.59 -7.59
CA ASN A 254 -27.31 16.66 -6.72
C ASN A 254 -27.15 16.32 -5.24
N ASP A 255 -26.72 17.31 -4.45
CA ASP A 255 -26.69 17.43 -3.00
C ASP A 255 -25.86 16.41 -2.18
N ASN A 256 -25.37 15.31 -2.76
CA ASN A 256 -24.75 14.22 -1.99
C ASN A 256 -23.24 14.05 -2.21
N MET A 257 -22.57 14.90 -2.96
CA MET A 257 -21.16 14.74 -3.35
C MET A 257 -20.85 13.42 -4.09
N ASN A 258 -21.84 12.59 -4.37
CA ASN A 258 -21.68 11.38 -5.15
C ASN A 258 -21.62 11.70 -6.64
N THR A 259 -21.02 10.80 -7.40
CA THR A 259 -21.02 10.81 -8.86
C THR A 259 -21.78 9.62 -9.41
N ASP A 260 -22.04 9.60 -10.71
CA ASP A 260 -22.63 8.45 -11.41
C ASP A 260 -21.65 7.30 -11.68
N VAL A 261 -20.44 7.37 -11.13
CA VAL A 261 -19.43 6.32 -11.23
C VAL A 261 -19.90 5.06 -10.50
N LYS A 262 -19.82 3.90 -11.19
CA LYS A 262 -20.31 2.60 -10.68
C LYS A 262 -19.25 1.53 -10.53
N LEU A 263 -18.01 1.82 -10.91
CA LEU A 263 -16.89 0.88 -10.80
C LEU A 263 -15.62 1.61 -10.41
N ILE A 264 -14.65 0.88 -9.88
CA ILE A 264 -13.31 1.39 -9.61
C ILE A 264 -12.47 1.23 -10.88
N ARG A 265 -11.76 2.29 -11.28
CA ARG A 265 -10.74 2.27 -12.33
C ARG A 265 -9.37 2.36 -11.69
N ILE A 266 -8.54 1.34 -11.95
CA ILE A 266 -7.11 1.36 -11.69
C ILE A 266 -6.44 1.71 -13.01
N VAL A 267 -5.67 2.78 -13.05
CA VAL A 267 -4.91 3.20 -14.24
C VAL A 267 -3.43 2.98 -13.98
N GLU A 268 -2.82 2.12 -14.76
CA GLU A 268 -1.43 1.66 -14.60
C GLU A 268 -0.57 2.06 -15.81
N PRO A 269 0.78 2.03 -15.68
CA PRO A 269 1.68 2.27 -16.80
C PRO A 269 1.44 1.31 -17.97
N ASP A 270 1.72 1.80 -19.19
CA ASP A 270 1.55 1.04 -20.41
C ASP A 270 2.48 -0.17 -20.48
N LEU A 271 1.94 -1.31 -20.93
CA LEU A 271 2.71 -2.55 -21.07
C LEU A 271 3.92 -2.37 -21.99
N THR A 272 3.80 -1.61 -23.07
CA THR A 272 4.91 -1.31 -23.98
C THR A 272 6.02 -0.51 -23.32
N THR A 273 5.69 0.38 -22.40
CA THR A 273 6.69 1.10 -21.59
C THR A 273 7.44 0.13 -20.67
N ILE A 274 6.70 -0.75 -20.00
CA ILE A 274 7.25 -1.75 -19.07
C ILE A 274 8.14 -2.75 -19.83
N THR A 275 7.64 -3.39 -20.89
CA THR A 275 8.37 -4.42 -21.64
C THR A 275 9.61 -3.91 -22.35
N ASN A 276 9.61 -2.64 -22.76
CA ASN A 276 10.77 -1.99 -23.36
C ASN A 276 11.75 -1.39 -22.31
N ASN A 277 11.53 -1.63 -21.04
CA ASN A 277 12.35 -1.11 -19.93
C ASN A 277 12.57 0.42 -19.99
N LYS A 278 11.53 1.13 -20.43
CA LYS A 278 11.57 2.59 -20.47
C LYS A 278 11.26 3.17 -19.10
N VAL A 279 11.76 4.36 -18.84
CA VAL A 279 11.39 5.10 -17.62
C VAL A 279 9.89 5.38 -17.65
N ILE A 280 9.20 4.93 -16.61
CA ILE A 280 7.76 5.16 -16.43
C ILE A 280 7.60 6.63 -16.01
N LYS A 281 7.07 7.45 -16.91
CA LYS A 281 6.68 8.83 -16.61
C LYS A 281 5.34 8.83 -15.89
N ASN A 282 5.25 9.64 -14.85
CA ASN A 282 4.01 9.83 -14.12
C ASN A 282 3.07 10.75 -14.91
N PRO A 283 1.78 10.38 -15.02
CA PRO A 283 0.83 11.10 -15.86
C PRO A 283 0.24 12.34 -15.15
N ALA A 284 -0.50 13.15 -15.91
CA ALA A 284 -1.30 14.24 -15.36
C ALA A 284 -2.56 13.69 -14.69
N PHE A 285 -2.62 13.67 -13.36
CA PHE A 285 -3.74 13.13 -12.57
C PHE A 285 -5.10 13.72 -12.93
N LYS A 286 -5.13 15.05 -13.13
CA LYS A 286 -6.30 15.82 -13.52
C LYS A 286 -7.08 15.17 -14.66
N ASP A 287 -6.39 14.76 -15.72
CA ASP A 287 -7.01 14.27 -16.95
C ASP A 287 -7.78 12.97 -16.71
N TYR A 288 -7.25 12.08 -15.87
CA TYR A 288 -7.90 10.81 -15.55
C TYR A 288 -9.11 10.98 -14.65
N VAL A 289 -9.05 11.93 -13.70
CA VAL A 289 -10.17 12.21 -12.81
C VAL A 289 -11.31 12.92 -13.56
N ILE A 290 -10.99 14.00 -14.27
CA ILE A 290 -12.02 14.82 -14.94
C ILE A 290 -12.67 14.08 -16.11
N ASN A 291 -11.87 13.38 -16.91
CA ASN A 291 -12.35 12.80 -18.15
C ASN A 291 -12.93 11.39 -17.99
N TYR A 292 -12.54 10.67 -16.94
CA TYR A 292 -12.87 9.24 -16.80
C TYR A 292 -13.34 8.85 -15.39
N GLY A 293 -13.29 9.74 -14.41
CA GLY A 293 -13.63 9.44 -13.02
C GLY A 293 -12.75 8.35 -12.43
N ALA A 294 -11.44 8.31 -12.78
CA ALA A 294 -10.52 7.31 -12.28
C ALA A 294 -10.24 7.51 -10.80
N GLN A 295 -10.35 6.45 -10.02
CA GLN A 295 -10.13 6.45 -8.58
C GLN A 295 -8.67 6.22 -8.21
N ILE A 296 -8.00 5.30 -8.91
CA ILE A 296 -6.65 4.85 -8.59
C ILE A 296 -5.79 5.04 -9.85
N VAL A 297 -4.98 6.09 -9.86
CA VAL A 297 -3.96 6.30 -10.88
C VAL A 297 -2.63 6.02 -10.23
N THR A 298 -2.00 4.88 -10.56
CA THR A 298 -0.82 4.40 -9.85
C THR A 298 0.44 5.15 -10.28
N TYR A 299 1.15 5.76 -9.34
CA TYR A 299 2.33 6.59 -9.58
C TYR A 299 3.63 5.85 -9.28
N ASN A 300 4.62 6.05 -10.14
CA ASN A 300 5.96 5.54 -9.95
C ASN A 300 6.78 6.48 -9.05
N TYR A 301 6.86 6.18 -7.77
CA TYR A 301 7.61 6.96 -6.79
C TYR A 301 9.14 6.86 -6.95
N ASN A 302 9.62 5.90 -7.75
CA ASN A 302 11.03 5.81 -8.10
C ASN A 302 11.45 6.86 -9.15
N ASN A 303 10.49 7.55 -9.80
CA ASN A 303 10.72 8.60 -10.77
C ASN A 303 10.17 9.94 -10.24
N GLN A 304 11.07 10.81 -9.79
CA GLN A 304 10.75 12.14 -9.27
C GLN A 304 10.60 13.12 -10.46
N ASP A 305 9.43 13.12 -11.08
CA ASP A 305 9.10 14.01 -12.20
C ASP A 305 7.97 14.99 -11.84
N GLN A 306 7.63 15.88 -12.79
CA GLN A 306 6.59 16.87 -12.57
C GLN A 306 5.20 16.24 -12.31
N GLY A 307 4.91 15.10 -12.98
CA GLY A 307 3.65 14.40 -12.76
C GLY A 307 3.50 13.92 -11.31
N LEU A 308 4.57 13.39 -10.71
CA LEU A 308 4.56 13.00 -9.31
C LEU A 308 4.44 14.23 -8.38
N ASN A 309 5.15 15.32 -8.68
CA ASN A 309 5.06 16.54 -7.87
C ASN A 309 3.64 17.11 -7.87
N ASP A 310 3.00 17.20 -9.04
CA ASP A 310 1.63 17.70 -9.15
C ASP A 310 0.63 16.79 -8.41
N TYR A 311 0.86 15.48 -8.48
CA TYR A 311 0.05 14.50 -7.75
C TYR A 311 0.18 14.63 -6.22
N GLU A 312 1.42 14.77 -5.73
CA GLU A 312 1.69 14.99 -4.31
C GLU A 312 1.07 16.29 -3.81
N ASN A 313 1.20 17.37 -4.58
CA ASN A 313 0.60 18.67 -4.25
C ASN A 313 -0.92 18.57 -4.14
N PHE A 314 -1.60 17.89 -5.08
CA PHE A 314 -3.04 17.70 -5.03
C PHE A 314 -3.50 17.06 -3.71
N PHE A 315 -2.88 15.95 -3.30
CA PHE A 315 -3.27 15.27 -2.05
C PHE A 315 -2.84 16.05 -0.80
N SER A 316 -1.71 16.76 -0.86
CA SER A 316 -1.24 17.62 0.22
C SER A 316 -2.16 18.82 0.44
N ASP A 317 -2.60 19.48 -0.64
CA ASP A 317 -3.50 20.64 -0.57
C ASP A 317 -4.87 20.28 0.01
N ILE A 318 -5.36 19.09 -0.29
CA ILE A 318 -6.63 18.58 0.25
C ILE A 318 -6.45 17.99 1.65
N GLY A 319 -5.29 17.37 1.94
CA GLY A 319 -4.94 16.83 3.24
C GLY A 319 -5.47 15.41 3.52
N PHE A 320 -6.00 14.70 2.51
CA PHE A 320 -6.57 13.35 2.66
C PHE A 320 -6.08 12.42 1.55
N ALA A 321 -5.92 11.13 1.88
CA ALA A 321 -5.56 10.11 0.89
C ALA A 321 -6.79 9.54 0.15
N PHE A 322 -7.98 9.69 0.72
CA PHE A 322 -9.27 9.36 0.11
C PHE A 322 -10.03 10.64 -0.16
N VAL A 323 -10.03 11.08 -1.42
CA VAL A 323 -10.65 12.33 -1.85
C VAL A 323 -11.90 12.02 -2.67
N PRO A 324 -13.11 12.50 -2.29
CA PRO A 324 -14.28 12.32 -3.13
C PRO A 324 -14.02 12.79 -4.58
N ILE A 325 -14.44 12.00 -5.57
CA ILE A 325 -14.26 12.36 -6.99
C ILE A 325 -14.88 13.73 -7.29
N SER A 326 -16.04 14.03 -6.70
CA SER A 326 -16.69 15.34 -6.84
C SER A 326 -15.81 16.49 -6.33
N SER A 327 -15.13 16.28 -5.19
CA SER A 327 -14.19 17.26 -4.62
C SER A 327 -12.95 17.43 -5.50
N ALA A 328 -12.41 16.34 -6.03
CA ALA A 328 -11.29 16.39 -6.96
C ALA A 328 -11.66 17.15 -8.26
N ILE A 329 -12.86 16.92 -8.81
CA ILE A 329 -13.36 17.66 -9.98
C ILE A 329 -13.45 19.16 -9.66
N GLN A 330 -13.96 19.54 -8.49
CA GLN A 330 -14.06 20.95 -8.10
C GLN A 330 -12.67 21.58 -7.95
N TYR A 331 -11.73 20.89 -7.31
CA TYR A 331 -10.35 21.35 -7.18
C TYR A 331 -9.70 21.67 -8.54
N PHE A 332 -9.87 20.78 -9.51
CA PHE A 332 -9.26 20.97 -10.84
C PHE A 332 -9.97 21.97 -11.75
N LYS A 333 -11.16 22.43 -11.38
CA LYS A 333 -11.92 23.47 -12.13
C LYS A 333 -11.66 24.89 -11.64
N GLN A 334 -10.99 25.03 -10.50
CA GLN A 334 -10.52 26.32 -9.99
C GLN A 334 -9.28 26.79 -10.74
#